data_10eb9170c8ff4c3edbfb46b892c7cb4d
#
_entry.id   10eb9170c8ff4c3edbfb46b892c7cb4d
#
_cell.length_a   1.000
_cell.length_b   1.000
_cell.length_c   1.000
_cell.angle_alpha   90.00
_cell.angle_beta   90.00
_cell.angle_gamma   90.00
#
_symmetry.space_group_name_H-M   'P 1'
#
loop_
_entity.id
_entity.type
_entity.pdbx_description
1 polymer ?
#
loop_
_entity_poly.entity_id
_entity_poly.type
_entity_poly.pdbx_seq_one_letter_code
_entity_poly.pdbx_strand_id
1 'polypeptide(L)'
;MKFISKSVEQTIEIGKNFAETLVGGDVILVDGDLGAGKTHFAKGVATGLGVTDIVTSPTFTLHNVYRGEKLTFNHFDFYRITDEDEAYQLGLSEIFYDKNGVSFVEWWQNVEGLLPDKTKKVSLKVIDDRTREIEIHE
;
A
#
# COMPACT_ATOMS: atom_id res chain seq x y z
N MET A 1 -11.19 -7.90 9.26
CA MET A 1 -11.60 -8.97 8.33
C MET A 1 -10.37 -9.74 7.86
N LYS A 2 -10.44 -11.06 7.91
CA LYS A 2 -9.31 -11.92 7.53
C LYS A 2 -9.61 -12.70 6.27
N PHE A 3 -8.60 -12.81 5.43
CA PHE A 3 -8.66 -13.59 4.19
C PHE A 3 -7.49 -14.56 4.15
N ILE A 4 -7.72 -15.74 3.61
CA ILE A 4 -6.65 -16.71 3.34
C ILE A 4 -6.43 -16.75 1.84
N SER A 5 -5.19 -16.46 1.43
CA SER A 5 -4.78 -16.53 0.03
C SER A 5 -3.87 -17.74 -0.17
N LYS A 6 -4.16 -18.52 -1.19
CA LYS A 6 -3.40 -19.75 -1.49
C LYS A 6 -2.62 -19.63 -2.79
N SER A 7 -2.58 -18.44 -3.38
CA SER A 7 -1.82 -18.19 -4.61
C SER A 7 -1.56 -16.71 -4.78
N VAL A 8 -0.62 -16.37 -5.67
CA VAL A 8 -0.34 -14.98 -6.05
C VAL A 8 -1.60 -14.34 -6.63
N GLU A 9 -2.31 -15.09 -7.47
CA GLU A 9 -3.54 -14.61 -8.11
C GLU A 9 -4.62 -14.28 -7.09
N GLN A 10 -4.76 -15.08 -6.05
CA GLN A 10 -5.72 -14.80 -4.97
C GLN A 10 -5.34 -13.56 -4.18
N THR A 11 -4.05 -13.35 -3.91
CA THR A 11 -3.57 -12.16 -3.22
C THR A 11 -3.91 -10.91 -4.03
N ILE A 12 -3.68 -10.96 -5.34
CA ILE A 12 -4.00 -9.86 -6.25
C ILE A 12 -5.52 -9.59 -6.24
N GLU A 13 -6.33 -10.63 -6.29
CA GLU A 13 -7.79 -10.51 -6.30
C GLU A 13 -8.32 -9.89 -5.00
N ILE A 14 -7.75 -10.29 -3.86
CA ILE A 14 -8.13 -9.69 -2.57
C ILE A 14 -7.79 -8.20 -2.57
N GLY A 15 -6.62 -7.83 -3.09
CA GLY A 15 -6.23 -6.42 -3.22
C GLY A 15 -7.17 -5.65 -4.12
N LYS A 16 -7.55 -6.23 -5.24
CA LYS A 16 -8.48 -5.63 -6.20
C LYS A 16 -9.84 -5.37 -5.57
N ASN A 17 -10.36 -6.33 -4.84
CA ASN A 17 -11.66 -6.18 -4.16
C ASN A 17 -11.58 -5.12 -3.06
N PHE A 18 -10.47 -5.09 -2.32
CA PHE A 18 -10.25 -4.07 -1.31
C PHE A 18 -10.25 -2.66 -1.92
N ALA A 19 -9.67 -2.51 -3.10
CA ALA A 19 -9.60 -1.22 -3.80
C ALA A 19 -10.99 -0.64 -4.08
N GLU A 20 -11.99 -1.48 -4.26
CA GLU A 20 -13.36 -1.01 -4.53
C GLU A 20 -13.97 -0.28 -3.33
N THR A 21 -13.42 -0.48 -2.14
CA THR A 21 -13.88 0.20 -0.92
C THR A 21 -13.17 1.54 -0.69
N LEU A 22 -12.13 1.83 -1.46
CA LEU A 22 -11.29 3.00 -1.23
C LEU A 22 -11.87 4.25 -1.86
N VAL A 23 -11.67 5.37 -1.17
CA VAL A 23 -12.02 6.70 -1.65
C VAL A 23 -10.79 7.59 -1.66
N GLY A 24 -10.84 8.67 -2.40
CA GLY A 24 -9.71 9.62 -2.47
C GLY A 24 -9.38 10.17 -1.08
N GLY A 25 -8.10 10.22 -0.77
CA GLY A 25 -7.59 10.62 0.52
C GLY A 25 -7.32 9.45 1.48
N ASP A 26 -7.71 8.24 1.13
CA ASP A 26 -7.41 7.09 1.98
C ASP A 26 -5.91 6.82 2.04
N VAL A 27 -5.43 6.50 3.24
CA VAL A 27 -4.05 6.10 3.49
C VAL A 27 -4.06 4.70 4.07
N ILE A 28 -3.36 3.78 3.43
CA ILE A 28 -3.30 2.38 3.80
C ILE A 28 -1.90 2.09 4.34
N LEU A 29 -1.83 1.67 5.58
CA LEU A 29 -0.58 1.27 6.23
C LEU A 29 -0.43 -0.23 6.09
N VAL A 30 0.68 -0.67 5.49
CA VAL A 30 0.86 -2.07 5.11
C VAL A 30 2.01 -2.67 5.90
N ASP A 31 1.73 -3.78 6.57
CA ASP A 31 2.70 -4.57 7.30
C ASP A 31 2.82 -5.96 6.70
N GLY A 32 4.01 -6.50 6.74
CA GLY A 32 4.27 -7.85 6.29
C GLY A 32 5.76 -8.06 6.10
N ASP A 33 6.21 -9.28 6.39
CA ASP A 33 7.60 -9.67 6.20
C ASP A 33 7.95 -9.77 4.72
N LEU A 34 9.24 -9.80 4.42
CA LEU A 34 9.72 -10.06 3.08
C LEU A 34 9.11 -11.36 2.55
N GLY A 35 8.57 -11.32 1.34
CA GLY A 35 7.92 -12.48 0.75
C GLY A 35 6.47 -12.71 1.18
N ALA A 36 5.91 -11.81 2.00
CA ALA A 36 4.52 -11.92 2.45
C ALA A 36 3.49 -11.59 1.37
N GLY A 37 3.93 -11.02 0.22
CA GLY A 37 3.02 -10.70 -0.88
C GLY A 37 2.58 -9.25 -0.93
N LYS A 38 3.28 -8.34 -0.27
CA LYS A 38 2.93 -6.91 -0.27
C LYS A 38 2.88 -6.34 -1.67
N THR A 39 3.85 -6.68 -2.51
CA THR A 39 3.90 -6.21 -3.90
C THR A 39 2.74 -6.75 -4.72
N HIS A 40 2.39 -8.03 -4.52
CA HIS A 40 1.24 -8.62 -5.22
C HIS A 40 -0.08 -8.01 -4.76
N PHE A 41 -0.21 -7.74 -3.47
CA PHE A 41 -1.37 -7.06 -2.94
C PHE A 41 -1.47 -5.64 -3.52
N ALA A 42 -0.34 -4.92 -3.59
CA ALA A 42 -0.27 -3.59 -4.19
C ALA A 42 -0.70 -3.61 -5.65
N LYS A 43 -0.29 -4.63 -6.41
CA LYS A 43 -0.72 -4.80 -7.81
C LYS A 43 -2.23 -4.95 -7.91
N GLY A 44 -2.82 -5.69 -6.99
CA GLY A 44 -4.27 -5.86 -6.93
C GLY A 44 -4.98 -4.55 -6.66
N VAL A 45 -4.51 -3.81 -5.65
CA VAL A 45 -5.08 -2.50 -5.30
C VAL A 45 -4.99 -1.55 -6.50
N ALA A 46 -3.83 -1.47 -7.12
CA ALA A 46 -3.62 -0.60 -8.29
C ALA A 46 -4.57 -0.97 -9.43
N THR A 47 -4.72 -2.26 -9.72
CA THR A 47 -5.64 -2.74 -10.76
C THR A 47 -7.07 -2.32 -10.45
N GLY A 48 -7.49 -2.46 -9.19
CA GLY A 48 -8.83 -2.07 -8.76
C GLY A 48 -9.09 -0.57 -8.87
N LEU A 49 -8.03 0.25 -8.83
CA LEU A 49 -8.12 1.70 -9.04
C LEU A 49 -8.05 2.10 -10.51
N GLY A 50 -7.89 1.15 -11.40
CA GLY A 50 -7.85 1.41 -12.83
C GLY A 50 -6.44 1.69 -13.38
N VAL A 51 -5.40 1.33 -12.64
CA VAL A 51 -4.01 1.45 -13.10
C VAL A 51 -3.71 0.34 -14.10
N THR A 52 -3.14 0.69 -15.24
CA THR A 52 -2.74 -0.27 -16.27
C THR A 52 -1.22 -0.45 -16.36
N ASP A 53 -0.46 0.39 -15.68
CA ASP A 53 0.99 0.30 -15.64
C ASP A 53 1.46 -0.88 -14.79
N ILE A 54 2.70 -1.31 -15.01
CA ILE A 54 3.32 -2.36 -14.21
C ILE A 54 3.75 -1.76 -12.87
N VAL A 55 3.21 -2.30 -11.77
CA VAL A 55 3.53 -1.84 -10.43
C VAL A 55 4.77 -2.57 -9.91
N THR A 56 5.75 -1.80 -9.45
CA THR A 56 7.00 -2.32 -8.89
C THR A 56 7.21 -1.74 -7.49
N SER A 57 8.11 -2.37 -6.71
CA SER A 57 8.42 -1.88 -5.38
C SER A 57 9.19 -0.56 -5.44
N PRO A 58 8.80 0.45 -4.64
CA PRO A 58 9.49 1.74 -4.62
C PRO A 58 10.64 1.80 -3.60
N THR A 59 11.28 0.68 -3.28
CA THR A 59 12.34 0.63 -2.24
C THR A 59 13.44 1.66 -2.47
N PHE A 60 13.85 1.86 -3.73
CA PHE A 60 14.93 2.78 -4.06
C PHE A 60 14.45 4.18 -4.42
N THR A 61 13.18 4.32 -4.80
CA THR A 61 12.61 5.59 -5.23
C THR A 61 11.78 6.28 -4.14
N LEU A 62 11.51 5.57 -3.05
CA LEU A 62 10.64 5.97 -1.93
C LEU A 62 9.16 6.12 -2.31
N HIS A 63 8.86 6.57 -3.52
CA HIS A 63 7.51 6.86 -3.95
C HIS A 63 7.38 6.65 -5.46
N ASN A 64 6.44 5.80 -5.85
CA ASN A 64 6.03 5.63 -7.24
C ASN A 64 4.59 6.10 -7.38
N VAL A 65 4.30 6.82 -8.46
CA VAL A 65 2.96 7.35 -8.75
C VAL A 65 2.43 6.64 -9.98
N TYR A 66 1.22 6.11 -9.87
CA TYR A 66 0.54 5.45 -10.98
C TYR A 66 -0.83 6.10 -11.17
N ARG A 67 -1.10 6.57 -12.37
CA ARG A 67 -2.40 7.16 -12.67
C ARG A 67 -3.41 6.05 -12.93
N GLY A 68 -4.44 5.99 -12.12
CA GLY A 68 -5.56 5.09 -12.31
C GLY A 68 -6.74 5.81 -12.92
N GLU A 69 -7.60 5.07 -13.60
CA GLU A 69 -8.83 5.62 -14.16
C GLU A 69 -9.77 6.15 -13.08
N LYS A 70 -9.79 5.49 -11.92
CA LYS A 70 -10.64 5.90 -10.79
C LYS A 70 -9.89 6.84 -9.86
N LEU A 71 -8.72 6.44 -9.39
CA LEU A 71 -7.89 7.21 -8.45
C LEU A 71 -6.42 6.99 -8.75
N THR A 72 -5.61 7.98 -8.42
CA THR A 72 -4.15 7.84 -8.47
C THR A 72 -3.69 6.89 -7.36
N PHE A 73 -2.78 5.99 -7.68
CA PHE A 73 -2.17 5.09 -6.71
C PHE A 73 -0.77 5.57 -6.37
N ASN A 74 -0.59 5.98 -5.12
CA ASN A 74 0.71 6.41 -4.60
C ASN A 74 1.28 5.30 -3.73
N HIS A 75 2.36 4.70 -4.19
CA HIS A 75 3.02 3.60 -3.50
C HIS A 75 4.29 4.11 -2.84
N PHE A 76 4.35 4.03 -1.51
CA PHE A 76 5.48 4.49 -0.71
C PHE A 76 6.18 3.31 -0.05
N ASP A 77 7.50 3.39 0.04
CA ASP A 77 8.32 2.48 0.84
C ASP A 77 9.36 3.31 1.59
N PHE A 78 9.20 3.41 2.90
CA PHE A 78 10.06 4.22 3.75
C PHE A 78 11.14 3.42 4.47
N TYR A 79 11.46 2.23 3.97
CA TYR A 79 12.49 1.38 4.59
C TYR A 79 13.82 2.13 4.79
N ARG A 80 14.20 2.97 3.82
CA ARG A 80 15.47 3.70 3.84
C ARG A 80 15.44 5.02 4.60
N ILE A 81 14.26 5.45 5.03
CA ILE A 81 14.12 6.68 5.80
C ILE A 81 14.49 6.39 7.25
N THR A 82 15.44 7.13 7.79
CA THR A 82 15.88 7.00 9.18
C THR A 82 15.33 8.10 10.08
N ASP A 83 14.88 9.20 9.48
CA ASP A 83 14.29 10.34 10.18
C ASP A 83 13.12 10.83 9.35
N GLU A 84 11.94 10.96 9.97
CA GLU A 84 10.74 11.40 9.25
C GLU A 84 10.87 12.79 8.65
N ASP A 85 11.75 13.64 9.15
CA ASP A 85 12.04 14.94 8.57
C ASP A 85 12.52 14.82 7.12
N GLU A 86 13.22 13.76 6.76
CA GLU A 86 13.65 13.53 5.38
C GLU A 86 12.45 13.46 4.44
N ALA A 87 11.42 12.69 4.82
CA ALA A 87 10.20 12.56 4.02
C ALA A 87 9.44 13.89 3.97
N TYR A 88 9.38 14.60 5.09
CA TYR A 88 8.74 15.90 5.17
C TYR A 88 9.40 16.91 4.24
N GLN A 89 10.73 16.98 4.25
CA GLN A 89 11.50 17.90 3.40
C GLN A 89 11.33 17.60 1.92
N LEU A 90 11.10 16.34 1.56
CA LEU A 90 10.84 15.93 0.18
C LEU A 90 9.39 16.20 -0.26
N GLY A 91 8.54 16.70 0.65
CA GLY A 91 7.13 16.98 0.35
C GLY A 91 6.25 15.74 0.26
N LEU A 92 6.75 14.58 0.70
CA LEU A 92 6.03 13.32 0.55
C LEU A 92 4.79 13.25 1.43
N SER A 93 4.83 13.87 2.62
CA SER A 93 3.69 13.84 3.54
C SER A 93 2.46 14.59 3.02
N GLU A 94 2.65 15.57 2.14
CA GLU A 94 1.53 16.30 1.54
C GLU A 94 0.68 15.40 0.65
N ILE A 95 1.30 14.37 0.05
CA ILE A 95 0.62 13.44 -0.84
C ILE A 95 -0.43 12.62 -0.10
N PHE A 96 -0.22 12.37 1.20
CA PHE A 96 -1.18 11.62 2.02
C PHE A 96 -2.56 12.28 2.08
N TYR A 97 -2.63 13.58 1.81
CA TYR A 97 -3.87 14.35 1.87
C TYR A 97 -4.49 14.61 0.51
N ASP A 98 -3.92 14.05 -0.57
CA ASP A 98 -4.45 14.22 -1.92
C ASP A 98 -5.78 13.46 -2.06
N LYS A 99 -6.85 14.20 -2.27
CA LYS A 99 -8.20 13.63 -2.40
C LYS A 99 -8.46 12.96 -3.74
N ASN A 100 -7.53 13.07 -4.68
CA ASN A 100 -7.61 12.39 -5.98
C ASN A 100 -6.79 11.12 -6.00
N GLY A 101 -6.18 10.75 -4.89
CA GLY A 101 -5.31 9.60 -4.81
C GLY A 101 -5.48 8.82 -3.52
N VAL A 102 -4.89 7.63 -3.54
CA VAL A 102 -4.80 6.73 -2.40
C VAL A 102 -3.32 6.51 -2.14
N SER A 103 -2.94 6.48 -0.88
CA SER A 103 -1.55 6.22 -0.48
C SER A 103 -1.43 4.82 0.11
N PHE A 104 -0.50 4.03 -0.40
CA PHE A 104 -0.19 2.67 0.05
C PHE A 104 1.21 2.72 0.63
N VAL A 105 1.33 2.59 1.96
CA VAL A 105 2.54 2.96 2.68
C VAL A 105 3.17 1.75 3.37
N GLU A 106 4.35 1.34 2.90
CA GLU A 106 5.18 0.32 3.53
C GLU A 106 6.21 1.00 4.42
N TRP A 107 6.60 0.34 5.51
CA TRP A 107 7.52 0.88 6.51
C TRP A 107 7.03 2.22 7.07
N TRP A 108 5.72 2.29 7.31
CA TRP A 108 5.06 3.50 7.78
C TRP A 108 5.54 3.95 9.15
N GLN A 109 6.09 3.03 9.96
CA GLN A 109 6.62 3.33 11.28
C GLN A 109 7.71 4.39 11.22
N ASN A 110 8.47 4.43 10.12
CA ASN A 110 9.57 5.38 9.93
C ASN A 110 9.09 6.80 9.68
N VAL A 111 7.79 6.99 9.42
CA VAL A 111 7.18 8.31 9.18
C VAL A 111 5.90 8.50 10.00
N GLU A 112 5.77 7.81 11.10
CA GLU A 112 4.53 7.76 11.89
C GLU A 112 4.00 9.13 12.26
N GLY A 113 4.87 10.08 12.62
CA GLY A 113 4.49 11.43 12.99
C GLY A 113 3.92 12.27 11.85
N LEU A 114 4.07 11.83 10.60
CA LEU A 114 3.56 12.53 9.42
C LEU A 114 2.23 11.97 8.92
N LEU A 115 1.78 10.85 9.47
CA LEU A 115 0.58 10.18 8.98
C LEU A 115 -0.70 10.90 9.44
N PRO A 116 -1.76 10.87 8.61
CA PRO A 116 -3.07 11.41 9.01
C PRO A 116 -3.65 10.62 10.18
N ASP A 117 -4.62 11.23 10.85
CA ASP A 117 -5.29 10.58 12.00
C ASP A 117 -6.08 9.35 11.58
N LYS A 118 -6.69 9.37 10.39
CA LYS A 118 -7.48 8.25 9.89
C LYS A 118 -6.69 7.47 8.85
N THR A 119 -6.40 6.23 9.18
CA THR A 119 -5.69 5.32 8.26
C THR A 119 -6.37 3.96 8.29
N LYS A 120 -6.16 3.21 7.22
CA LYS A 120 -6.54 1.80 7.15
C LYS A 120 -5.28 0.96 7.30
N LYS A 121 -5.39 -0.22 7.86
CA LYS A 121 -4.24 -1.12 8.01
C LYS A 121 -4.49 -2.43 7.30
N VAL A 122 -3.44 -2.92 6.65
CA VAL A 122 -3.43 -4.24 6.02
C VAL A 122 -2.19 -4.97 6.50
N SER A 123 -2.38 -6.17 7.01
CA SER A 123 -1.26 -7.02 7.45
C SER A 123 -1.25 -8.29 6.62
N LEU A 124 -0.08 -8.65 6.10
CA LEU A 124 0.11 -9.88 5.34
C LEU A 124 1.08 -10.77 6.10
N LYS A 125 0.69 -12.01 6.33
CA LYS A 125 1.47 -12.98 7.08
C LYS A 125 1.68 -14.25 6.27
N VAL A 126 2.91 -14.76 6.26
CA VAL A 126 3.24 -16.02 5.64
C VAL A 126 2.78 -17.16 6.58
N ILE A 127 1.93 -18.02 6.07
CA ILE A 127 1.50 -19.24 6.80
C ILE A 127 2.37 -20.41 6.36
N ASP A 128 2.52 -20.60 5.05
CA ASP A 128 3.43 -21.59 4.45
C ASP A 128 3.85 -21.10 3.07
N ASP A 129 4.53 -21.91 2.28
CA ASP A 129 5.10 -21.50 0.98
C ASP A 129 4.07 -20.91 0.04
N ARG A 130 2.81 -21.32 0.11
CA ARG A 130 1.76 -20.90 -0.82
C ARG A 130 0.64 -20.12 -0.15
N THR A 131 0.57 -20.16 1.19
CA THR A 131 -0.57 -19.63 1.94
C THR A 131 -0.18 -18.35 2.64
N ARG A 132 -1.04 -17.33 2.51
CA ARG A 132 -0.90 -16.04 3.17
C ARG A 132 -2.17 -15.71 3.91
N GLU A 133 -2.03 -15.11 5.07
CA GLU A 133 -3.16 -14.55 5.81
C GLU A 133 -3.13 -13.03 5.60
N ILE A 134 -4.23 -12.48 5.16
CA ILE A 134 -4.35 -11.05 4.90
C ILE A 134 -5.44 -10.51 5.82
N GLU A 135 -5.06 -9.59 6.68
CA GLU A 135 -6.00 -8.98 7.62
C GLU A 135 -6.14 -7.50 7.28
N ILE A 136 -7.39 -7.06 7.10
CA ILE A 136 -7.73 -5.69 6.74
C ILE A 136 -8.49 -5.06 7.90
N HIS A 137 -7.94 -3.95 8.41
CA HIS A 137 -8.54 -3.14 9.48
C HIS A 137 -8.91 -1.77 8.89
N GLU A 138 -10.16 -1.42 8.97
CA GLU A 138 -10.67 -0.13 8.46
C GLU A 138 -10.92 0.90 9.56
#